data_b8fcca5094b13dd82f385fe0832bab2b
#
_entry.id   b8fcca5094b13dd82f385fe0832bab2b
#
_cell.length_a   1.000
_cell.length_b   1.000
_cell.length_c   1.000
_cell.angle_alpha   90.00
_cell.angle_beta   90.00
_cell.angle_gamma   90.00
#
_symmetry.space_group_name_H-M   'P 1'
#
loop_
_entity.id
_entity.type
_entity.pdbx_description
1 polymer ?
#
loop_
_entity_poly.entity_id
_entity_poly.type
_entity_poly.pdbx_seq_one_letter_code
_entity_poly.pdbx_strand_id
1 'polypeptide(L)'
;SKVFSVIATVSGYGNVTNYLVVGNKTAGVNVTVPEIIPDKTANISNPNFGDNVTYTVTVTNDGIGDAKDVVVRDVLGEGLKFVSATGNYTFDEATRTVTWIVDLAKGESKVFSVIATVSGYGNVTNSLVVGNKTTGVNVTVPEINPDKTVDNEIPNFGDNVTYTVTVTNDGIGDANNVVITDVLDKGLKFLNATGNFTYDEKTGTITWTVDLAKGETKTFNVNVTVLGYGVLPNTVAVGNKTAVRNITVPEIITVKEVNSSDIHIGDEITYTITVFNPGKINATNVVIRDILPEGLKFINASNGGVYDPVTGIITWILNITANSTVDLTADVCVNKSGNITNTVNVGNKTSNCTIESGDIVDLEIHIVADKSEIYVGDNVVYTVTVINNGPSDAINTIANVLIPNALSILSYNATKGTFDITSGNWSIGNLTNGEKVVLTFVAKALNEGNSTVYVNVTSETFEVIMENNYDNVTVKVLKKAAPIGPDKPVHPDGSSSDNEGKGSVNLPNTGNPLVMLLLCILSVIFVGSRKRKL
;
A
#
# COMPACT_ATOMS: atom_id res chain seq x y z
N SER A 1 -68.03 -79.60 41.58
CA SER A 1 -66.73 -78.97 41.66
C SER A 1 -66.95 -77.43 41.64
N LYS A 2 -66.25 -76.75 42.50
CA LYS A 2 -66.14 -75.25 42.45
C LYS A 2 -64.76 -74.86 42.00
N VAL A 3 -64.65 -73.90 41.09
CA VAL A 3 -63.36 -73.35 40.58
C VAL A 3 -63.18 -72.00 41.23
N PHE A 4 -62.00 -71.75 41.80
CA PHE A 4 -61.59 -70.47 42.34
C PHE A 4 -60.38 -69.97 41.56
N SER A 5 -60.31 -68.69 41.26
CA SER A 5 -59.16 -68.03 40.62
C SER A 5 -58.46 -67.12 41.63
N VAL A 6 -57.17 -67.17 41.69
CA VAL A 6 -56.30 -66.26 42.46
C VAL A 6 -55.38 -65.55 41.52
N ILE A 7 -55.34 -64.21 41.59
CA ILE A 7 -54.41 -63.35 40.92
C ILE A 7 -53.36 -62.92 41.93
N ALA A 8 -52.12 -63.12 41.62
CA ALA A 8 -51.01 -62.68 42.47
C ALA A 8 -49.90 -61.98 41.60
N THR A 9 -49.31 -60.92 42.16
CA THR A 9 -48.15 -60.27 41.55
C THR A 9 -46.89 -60.99 41.98
N VAL A 10 -46.02 -61.30 41.05
CA VAL A 10 -44.75 -61.93 41.31
C VAL A 10 -43.76 -60.85 41.77
N SER A 11 -43.14 -60.98 42.97
CA SER A 11 -42.18 -60.02 43.56
C SER A 11 -40.80 -60.59 43.76
N GLY A 12 -40.53 -61.84 43.39
CA GLY A 12 -39.22 -62.52 43.51
C GLY A 12 -38.79 -63.20 42.26
N TYR A 13 -37.53 -63.65 42.20
CA TYR A 13 -36.92 -64.38 41.08
C TYR A 13 -36.79 -65.87 41.46
N GLY A 14 -36.54 -66.71 40.47
CA GLY A 14 -36.42 -68.16 40.66
C GLY A 14 -37.73 -68.89 40.68
N ASN A 15 -37.83 -70.02 41.38
CA ASN A 15 -39.08 -70.75 41.54
C ASN A 15 -39.94 -70.17 42.64
N VAL A 16 -41.03 -69.55 42.25
CA VAL A 16 -42.04 -69.05 43.17
C VAL A 16 -43.21 -70.03 43.20
N THR A 17 -43.47 -70.61 44.39
CA THR A 17 -44.50 -71.64 44.56
C THR A 17 -45.74 -71.06 45.20
N ASN A 18 -46.87 -71.27 44.59
CA ASN A 18 -48.15 -70.99 45.19
C ASN A 18 -48.83 -72.31 45.65
N TYR A 19 -49.19 -72.40 46.91
CA TYR A 19 -49.74 -73.59 47.50
C TYR A 19 -51.23 -73.43 47.73
N LEU A 20 -51.99 -74.46 47.32
CA LEU A 20 -53.38 -74.61 47.74
C LEU A 20 -53.39 -75.69 48.84
N VAL A 21 -53.95 -75.36 49.99
CA VAL A 21 -54.08 -76.29 51.14
C VAL A 21 -55.56 -76.50 51.40
N VAL A 22 -56.02 -77.77 51.32
CA VAL A 22 -57.37 -78.18 51.66
C VAL A 22 -57.32 -79.35 52.64
N GLY A 23 -57.60 -79.13 53.91
CA GLY A 23 -57.43 -80.13 54.97
C GLY A 23 -55.97 -80.53 55.13
N ASN A 24 -55.68 -81.83 55.00
CA ASN A 24 -54.34 -82.40 55.05
C ASN A 24 -53.71 -82.60 53.63
N LYS A 25 -54.34 -82.05 52.60
CA LYS A 25 -53.85 -82.13 51.20
C LYS A 25 -53.32 -80.78 50.72
N THR A 26 -52.15 -80.80 50.13
CA THR A 26 -51.47 -79.64 49.54
C THR A 26 -51.27 -79.91 48.07
N ALA A 27 -51.56 -78.92 47.21
CA ALA A 27 -51.20 -78.87 45.81
C ALA A 27 -50.41 -77.56 45.58
N GLY A 28 -49.27 -77.62 44.94
CA GLY A 28 -48.44 -76.47 44.63
C GLY A 28 -48.28 -76.30 43.11
N VAL A 29 -48.24 -75.05 42.68
CA VAL A 29 -47.90 -74.65 41.31
C VAL A 29 -46.67 -73.75 41.41
N ASN A 30 -45.65 -74.13 40.66
CA ASN A 30 -44.42 -73.32 40.52
C ASN A 30 -44.54 -72.44 39.30
N VAL A 31 -44.16 -71.15 39.50
CA VAL A 31 -43.92 -70.22 38.43
C VAL A 31 -42.42 -69.90 38.44
N THR A 32 -41.77 -70.12 37.33
CA THR A 32 -40.35 -69.80 37.18
C THR A 32 -40.20 -68.37 36.69
N VAL A 33 -39.54 -67.56 37.49
CA VAL A 33 -39.29 -66.15 37.19
C VAL A 33 -37.83 -65.94 36.78
N PRO A 34 -37.57 -65.55 35.53
CA PRO A 34 -36.22 -65.30 35.08
C PRO A 34 -35.59 -64.11 35.79
N GLU A 35 -34.28 -64.15 35.98
CA GLU A 35 -33.50 -63.04 36.56
C GLU A 35 -32.61 -62.43 35.48
N ILE A 36 -32.92 -61.21 35.08
CA ILE A 36 -32.12 -60.50 34.06
C ILE A 36 -31.15 -59.57 34.76
N ILE A 37 -29.85 -59.69 34.41
CA ILE A 37 -28.78 -58.85 34.90
C ILE A 37 -28.35 -57.92 33.79
N PRO A 38 -28.56 -56.59 33.93
CA PRO A 38 -28.01 -55.59 33.04
C PRO A 38 -26.57 -55.25 33.44
N ASP A 39 -25.70 -55.07 32.44
CA ASP A 39 -24.38 -54.48 32.56
C ASP A 39 -24.15 -53.44 31.49
N LYS A 40 -23.34 -52.42 31.78
CA LYS A 40 -23.08 -51.31 30.90
C LYS A 40 -21.68 -50.78 31.05
N THR A 41 -20.98 -50.58 29.93
CA THR A 41 -19.65 -49.97 29.89
C THR A 41 -19.60 -48.87 28.82
N ALA A 42 -18.61 -47.98 28.90
CA ALA A 42 -18.26 -47.00 27.89
C ALA A 42 -16.84 -47.26 27.39
N ASN A 43 -16.59 -46.96 26.12
CA ASN A 43 -15.28 -47.11 25.49
C ASN A 43 -14.26 -46.05 25.97
N ILE A 44 -14.71 -44.92 26.51
CA ILE A 44 -13.91 -43.81 27.00
C ILE A 44 -14.54 -43.24 28.27
N SER A 45 -13.70 -42.86 29.25
CA SER A 45 -14.16 -42.29 30.52
C SER A 45 -14.14 -40.76 30.54
N ASN A 46 -13.22 -40.14 29.78
CA ASN A 46 -13.03 -38.69 29.70
C ASN A 46 -13.07 -38.23 28.23
N PRO A 47 -14.24 -38.24 27.58
CA PRO A 47 -14.40 -37.71 26.22
C PRO A 47 -14.39 -36.18 26.24
N ASN A 48 -13.94 -35.57 25.13
CA ASN A 48 -14.10 -34.14 24.92
C ASN A 48 -15.53 -33.81 24.44
N PHE A 49 -15.93 -32.55 24.54
CA PHE A 49 -17.16 -32.05 23.92
C PHE A 49 -17.13 -32.31 22.42
N GLY A 50 -18.21 -32.90 21.90
CA GLY A 50 -18.33 -33.26 20.48
C GLY A 50 -17.85 -34.69 20.13
N ASP A 51 -17.17 -35.38 21.04
CA ASP A 51 -16.72 -36.75 20.82
C ASP A 51 -17.90 -37.72 20.80
N ASN A 52 -17.76 -38.82 20.06
CA ASN A 52 -18.69 -39.94 20.08
C ASN A 52 -18.24 -40.97 21.14
N VAL A 53 -19.13 -41.28 22.06
CA VAL A 53 -18.96 -42.34 23.05
C VAL A 53 -19.77 -43.55 22.61
N THR A 54 -19.12 -44.71 22.61
CA THR A 54 -19.79 -46.02 22.38
C THR A 54 -20.05 -46.69 23.72
N TYR A 55 -21.31 -46.85 24.05
CA TYR A 55 -21.74 -47.60 25.23
C TYR A 55 -22.05 -49.04 24.80
N THR A 56 -21.49 -50.01 25.54
CA THR A 56 -21.83 -51.43 25.38
C THR A 56 -22.86 -51.82 26.44
N VAL A 57 -24.00 -52.31 25.97
CA VAL A 57 -25.13 -52.77 26.78
C VAL A 57 -25.16 -54.29 26.73
N THR A 58 -25.04 -54.93 27.91
CA THR A 58 -25.12 -56.39 28.02
C THR A 58 -26.29 -56.75 28.91
N VAL A 59 -27.13 -57.67 28.46
CA VAL A 59 -28.24 -58.20 29.24
C VAL A 59 -28.12 -59.73 29.29
N THR A 60 -28.05 -60.28 30.51
CA THR A 60 -27.84 -61.70 30.74
C THR A 60 -29.00 -62.26 31.54
N ASN A 61 -29.61 -63.40 31.10
CA ASN A 61 -30.57 -64.14 31.84
C ASN A 61 -29.84 -65.16 32.75
N ASP A 62 -29.58 -64.75 34.01
CA ASP A 62 -28.93 -65.60 35.03
C ASP A 62 -29.95 -66.44 35.81
N GLY A 63 -31.21 -66.34 35.43
CA GLY A 63 -32.33 -67.07 36.06
C GLY A 63 -32.36 -68.55 35.64
N ILE A 64 -33.32 -69.29 36.25
CA ILE A 64 -33.49 -70.74 36.04
C ILE A 64 -34.45 -71.09 34.88
N GLY A 65 -35.08 -70.09 34.23
CA GLY A 65 -36.01 -70.27 33.10
C GLY A 65 -35.77 -69.23 32.02
N ASP A 66 -36.37 -69.51 30.82
CA ASP A 66 -36.32 -68.59 29.71
C ASP A 66 -37.15 -67.31 30.00
N ALA A 67 -36.67 -66.17 29.48
CA ALA A 67 -37.34 -64.89 29.55
C ALA A 67 -37.86 -64.46 28.18
N LYS A 68 -39.13 -64.12 28.09
CA LYS A 68 -39.76 -63.60 26.87
C LYS A 68 -40.07 -62.13 27.01
N ASP A 69 -40.04 -61.39 25.87
CA ASP A 69 -40.44 -60.01 25.74
C ASP A 69 -39.73 -59.08 26.77
N VAL A 70 -38.46 -59.33 27.08
CA VAL A 70 -37.66 -58.52 28.01
C VAL A 70 -37.47 -57.14 27.39
N VAL A 71 -38.00 -56.10 28.11
CA VAL A 71 -37.83 -54.72 27.71
C VAL A 71 -36.55 -54.15 28.29
N VAL A 72 -35.61 -53.80 27.42
CA VAL A 72 -34.32 -53.19 27.73
C VAL A 72 -34.37 -51.74 27.32
N ARG A 73 -34.18 -50.81 28.27
CA ARG A 73 -34.19 -49.36 28.03
C ARG A 73 -32.85 -48.74 28.37
N ASP A 74 -32.26 -48.08 27.36
CA ASP A 74 -31.07 -47.24 27.51
C ASP A 74 -31.50 -45.79 27.48
N VAL A 75 -31.30 -45.09 28.65
CA VAL A 75 -31.73 -43.73 28.84
C VAL A 75 -30.50 -42.81 28.79
N LEU A 76 -30.38 -42.07 27.70
CA LEU A 76 -29.29 -41.09 27.50
C LEU A 76 -29.53 -39.88 28.43
N GLY A 77 -28.53 -39.56 29.26
CA GLY A 77 -28.55 -38.40 30.14
C GLY A 77 -28.50 -37.06 29.39
N GLU A 78 -28.69 -35.97 30.12
CA GLU A 78 -28.42 -34.63 29.62
C GLU A 78 -26.94 -34.55 29.22
N GLY A 79 -26.63 -33.89 28.08
CA GLY A 79 -25.29 -33.82 27.55
C GLY A 79 -24.90 -34.98 26.63
N LEU A 80 -25.82 -35.88 26.26
CA LEU A 80 -25.66 -36.90 25.23
C LEU A 80 -26.72 -36.73 24.14
N LYS A 81 -26.29 -36.77 22.87
CA LYS A 81 -27.16 -36.83 21.68
C LYS A 81 -27.05 -38.20 21.05
N PHE A 82 -28.20 -38.86 20.84
CA PHE A 82 -28.25 -40.17 20.18
C PHE A 82 -27.73 -40.07 18.75
N VAL A 83 -26.88 -41.03 18.34
CA VAL A 83 -26.37 -41.18 16.98
C VAL A 83 -26.93 -42.44 16.35
N SER A 84 -26.72 -43.63 16.99
CA SER A 84 -27.15 -44.92 16.48
C SER A 84 -27.13 -45.97 17.59
N ALA A 85 -27.81 -47.11 17.33
CA ALA A 85 -27.72 -48.32 18.15
C ALA A 85 -27.71 -49.57 17.27
N THR A 86 -27.24 -50.68 17.81
CA THR A 86 -27.29 -51.98 17.13
C THR A 86 -28.53 -52.78 17.52
N GLY A 87 -28.90 -53.76 16.69
CA GLY A 87 -30.09 -54.61 16.89
C GLY A 87 -31.39 -53.97 16.43
N ASN A 88 -32.52 -54.65 16.70
CA ASN A 88 -33.84 -54.10 16.42
C ASN A 88 -34.30 -53.24 17.60
N TYR A 89 -34.24 -51.91 17.44
CA TYR A 89 -34.55 -50.91 18.50
C TYR A 89 -35.55 -49.87 18.03
N THR A 90 -36.15 -49.21 19.00
CA THR A 90 -36.86 -47.94 18.83
C THR A 90 -36.15 -46.85 19.63
N PHE A 91 -36.12 -45.61 19.11
CA PHE A 91 -35.61 -44.45 19.86
C PHE A 91 -36.74 -43.43 20.04
N ASP A 92 -36.96 -43.03 21.30
CA ASP A 92 -37.86 -41.97 21.67
C ASP A 92 -37.07 -40.72 22.01
N GLU A 93 -37.16 -39.68 21.16
CA GLU A 93 -36.43 -38.45 21.30
C GLU A 93 -36.88 -37.63 22.52
N ALA A 94 -38.16 -37.67 22.89
CA ALA A 94 -38.68 -36.92 24.02
C ALA A 94 -38.13 -37.40 25.35
N THR A 95 -38.02 -38.73 25.51
CA THR A 95 -37.44 -39.38 26.70
C THR A 95 -35.99 -39.72 26.55
N ARG A 96 -35.38 -39.49 25.36
CA ARG A 96 -33.99 -39.85 25.02
C ARG A 96 -33.69 -41.34 25.27
N THR A 97 -34.65 -42.22 25.01
CA THR A 97 -34.58 -43.65 25.37
C THR A 97 -34.49 -44.53 24.13
N VAL A 98 -33.47 -45.38 24.10
CA VAL A 98 -33.37 -46.50 23.16
C VAL A 98 -34.00 -47.72 23.82
N THR A 99 -34.93 -48.40 23.13
CA THR A 99 -35.64 -49.57 23.66
C THR A 99 -35.48 -50.78 22.71
N TRP A 100 -35.09 -51.91 23.31
CA TRP A 100 -35.12 -53.24 22.68
C TRP A 100 -36.16 -54.09 23.40
N ILE A 101 -36.81 -55.00 22.65
CA ILE A 101 -37.63 -56.06 23.18
C ILE A 101 -36.97 -57.39 22.73
N VAL A 102 -36.54 -58.20 23.68
CA VAL A 102 -35.73 -59.39 23.37
C VAL A 102 -36.17 -60.63 24.17
N ASP A 103 -36.05 -61.79 23.56
CA ASP A 103 -36.13 -63.06 24.25
C ASP A 103 -34.75 -63.49 24.67
N LEU A 104 -34.61 -64.03 25.86
CA LEU A 104 -33.36 -64.55 26.44
C LEU A 104 -33.59 -65.96 26.98
N ALA A 105 -32.98 -66.98 26.35
CA ALA A 105 -32.95 -68.33 26.93
C ALA A 105 -32.21 -68.33 28.28
N LYS A 106 -32.44 -69.33 29.09
CA LYS A 106 -31.70 -69.53 30.34
C LYS A 106 -30.17 -69.53 30.05
N GLY A 107 -29.41 -68.64 30.73
CA GLY A 107 -27.97 -68.45 30.56
C GLY A 107 -27.55 -67.68 29.34
N GLU A 108 -28.48 -67.18 28.51
CA GLU A 108 -28.17 -66.39 27.30
C GLU A 108 -27.85 -64.96 27.66
N SER A 109 -26.83 -64.41 26.98
CA SER A 109 -26.47 -62.98 26.99
C SER A 109 -26.65 -62.36 25.62
N LYS A 110 -27.24 -61.17 25.55
CA LYS A 110 -27.27 -60.32 24.35
C LYS A 110 -26.54 -59.03 24.58
N VAL A 111 -25.80 -58.62 23.53
CA VAL A 111 -24.97 -57.40 23.58
C VAL A 111 -25.46 -56.46 22.51
N PHE A 112 -25.65 -55.19 22.90
CA PHE A 112 -25.98 -54.07 22.02
C PHE A 112 -24.98 -52.98 22.20
N SER A 113 -24.83 -52.08 21.23
CA SER A 113 -24.09 -50.84 21.34
C SER A 113 -24.99 -49.62 21.10
N VAL A 114 -24.74 -48.56 21.84
CA VAL A 114 -25.34 -47.23 21.67
C VAL A 114 -24.20 -46.27 21.42
N ILE A 115 -24.29 -45.50 20.33
CA ILE A 115 -23.35 -44.42 20.03
C ILE A 115 -24.06 -43.09 20.31
N ALA A 116 -23.46 -42.25 21.13
CA ALA A 116 -23.96 -40.92 21.44
C ALA A 116 -22.84 -39.89 21.38
N THR A 117 -23.15 -38.69 20.82
CA THR A 117 -22.23 -37.55 20.80
C THR A 117 -22.35 -36.78 22.11
N VAL A 118 -21.20 -36.42 22.69
CA VAL A 118 -21.13 -35.58 23.89
C VAL A 118 -21.54 -34.14 23.54
N SER A 119 -22.52 -33.60 24.25
CA SER A 119 -23.06 -32.25 24.06
C SER A 119 -23.22 -31.44 25.37
N GLY A 120 -22.68 -31.95 26.47
CA GLY A 120 -22.66 -31.29 27.79
C GLY A 120 -21.29 -31.46 28.45
N TYR A 121 -21.04 -30.72 29.52
CA TYR A 121 -19.81 -30.74 30.32
C TYR A 121 -20.09 -31.39 31.69
N GLY A 122 -18.98 -31.75 32.38
CA GLY A 122 -19.07 -32.37 33.70
C GLY A 122 -19.37 -33.86 33.64
N ASN A 123 -20.04 -34.42 34.70
CA ASN A 123 -20.45 -35.82 34.72
C ASN A 123 -21.71 -36.04 33.91
N VAL A 124 -21.60 -36.79 32.86
CA VAL A 124 -22.71 -37.15 31.97
C VAL A 124 -23.01 -38.66 32.15
N THR A 125 -24.24 -38.97 32.54
CA THR A 125 -24.65 -40.35 32.83
C THR A 125 -25.44 -40.94 31.67
N ASN A 126 -25.15 -42.19 31.32
CA ASN A 126 -26.04 -43.01 30.51
C ASN A 126 -26.52 -44.22 31.30
N SER A 127 -27.83 -44.36 31.48
CA SER A 127 -28.46 -45.35 32.34
C SER A 127 -29.12 -46.49 31.56
N LEU A 128 -28.99 -47.73 32.03
CA LEU A 128 -29.64 -48.91 31.51
C LEU A 128 -30.68 -49.43 32.50
N VAL A 129 -31.90 -49.60 32.06
CA VAL A 129 -33.03 -50.03 32.88
C VAL A 129 -33.64 -51.34 32.29
N VAL A 130 -33.69 -52.37 33.12
CA VAL A 130 -34.31 -53.65 32.76
C VAL A 130 -35.16 -54.12 33.96
N GLY A 131 -36.48 -54.11 33.80
CA GLY A 131 -37.41 -54.38 34.88
C GLY A 131 -37.24 -53.37 36.02
N ASN A 132 -36.90 -53.91 37.23
CA ASN A 132 -36.61 -53.07 38.44
C ASN A 132 -35.10 -52.85 38.68
N LYS A 133 -34.26 -53.33 37.76
CA LYS A 133 -32.78 -53.14 37.87
C LYS A 133 -32.33 -51.98 37.01
N THR A 134 -31.46 -51.17 37.58
CA THR A 134 -30.83 -50.03 36.87
C THR A 134 -29.32 -50.10 37.10
N THR A 135 -28.57 -49.97 36.02
CA THR A 135 -27.12 -49.71 36.05
C THR A 135 -26.82 -48.48 35.18
N GLY A 136 -25.69 -47.85 35.35
CA GLY A 136 -25.34 -46.68 34.59
C GLY A 136 -23.81 -46.49 34.51
N VAL A 137 -23.40 -45.75 33.50
CA VAL A 137 -22.00 -45.35 33.29
C VAL A 137 -21.92 -43.83 33.23
N ASN A 138 -21.00 -43.27 33.98
CA ASN A 138 -20.65 -41.86 33.91
C ASN A 138 -19.42 -41.69 33.02
N VAL A 139 -19.46 -40.68 32.14
CA VAL A 139 -18.29 -40.13 31.49
C VAL A 139 -18.07 -38.72 32.02
N THR A 140 -16.81 -38.32 32.21
CA THR A 140 -16.42 -36.99 32.71
C THR A 140 -15.96 -36.14 31.56
N VAL A 141 -16.70 -35.10 31.25
CA VAL A 141 -16.42 -34.22 30.12
C VAL A 141 -15.70 -32.97 30.67
N PRO A 142 -14.44 -32.73 30.29
CA PRO A 142 -13.70 -31.55 30.73
C PRO A 142 -14.27 -30.29 30.13
N GLU A 143 -14.17 -29.18 30.83
CA GLU A 143 -14.62 -27.86 30.36
C GLU A 143 -13.41 -26.98 30.05
N ILE A 144 -13.12 -26.80 28.78
CA ILE A 144 -11.98 -26.01 28.34
C ILE A 144 -12.45 -24.61 27.94
N ASN A 145 -11.87 -23.59 28.58
CA ASN A 145 -12.17 -22.19 28.36
C ASN A 145 -11.03 -21.53 27.57
N PRO A 146 -11.27 -21.09 26.32
CA PRO A 146 -10.32 -20.29 25.59
C PRO A 146 -10.42 -18.82 25.99
N ASP A 147 -9.27 -18.12 26.02
CA ASP A 147 -9.15 -16.67 26.10
C ASP A 147 -8.14 -16.19 25.05
N LYS A 148 -8.25 -14.93 24.64
CA LYS A 148 -7.40 -14.35 23.61
C LYS A 148 -7.12 -12.88 23.86
N THR A 149 -5.84 -12.50 23.78
CA THR A 149 -5.37 -11.13 23.86
C THR A 149 -4.48 -10.79 22.66
N VAL A 150 -4.13 -9.52 22.48
CA VAL A 150 -3.21 -9.03 21.45
C VAL A 150 -2.34 -7.93 22.06
N ASP A 151 -1.10 -7.83 21.61
CA ASP A 151 -0.11 -6.85 22.08
C ASP A 151 -0.39 -5.41 21.57
N ASN A 152 -1.00 -5.27 20.39
CA ASN A 152 -1.40 -3.99 19.82
C ASN A 152 -2.79 -4.07 19.18
N GLU A 153 -3.74 -3.30 19.73
CA GLU A 153 -5.14 -3.29 19.26
C GLU A 153 -5.36 -2.37 18.05
N ILE A 154 -4.43 -1.42 17.80
CA ILE A 154 -4.53 -0.42 16.73
C ILE A 154 -3.20 -0.37 15.94
N PRO A 155 -2.85 -1.46 15.25
CA PRO A 155 -1.64 -1.49 14.41
C PRO A 155 -1.86 -0.72 13.10
N ASN A 156 -0.75 -0.34 12.46
CA ASN A 156 -0.78 0.13 11.09
C ASN A 156 -0.73 -1.04 10.08
N PHE A 157 -1.06 -0.76 8.83
CA PHE A 157 -0.82 -1.69 7.74
C PHE A 157 0.68 -2.01 7.63
N GLY A 158 1.02 -3.30 7.56
CA GLY A 158 2.39 -3.81 7.49
C GLY A 158 3.03 -4.11 8.85
N ASP A 159 2.41 -3.71 9.96
CA ASP A 159 2.91 -4.04 11.30
C ASP A 159 2.77 -5.54 11.59
N ASN A 160 3.66 -6.04 12.43
CA ASN A 160 3.52 -7.36 13.02
C ASN A 160 2.87 -7.23 14.40
N VAL A 161 1.89 -8.10 14.66
CA VAL A 161 1.23 -8.22 15.98
C VAL A 161 1.27 -9.65 16.49
N THR A 162 1.26 -9.78 17.81
CA THR A 162 1.26 -11.05 18.51
C THR A 162 -0.04 -11.26 19.25
N TYR A 163 -0.82 -12.26 18.85
CA TYR A 163 -1.94 -12.74 19.64
C TYR A 163 -1.44 -13.77 20.65
N THR A 164 -1.97 -13.68 21.87
CA THR A 164 -1.76 -14.69 22.91
C THR A 164 -3.07 -15.44 23.10
N VAL A 165 -3.06 -16.74 22.80
CA VAL A 165 -4.15 -17.70 23.03
C VAL A 165 -3.89 -18.43 24.33
N THR A 166 -4.85 -18.38 25.26
CA THR A 166 -4.78 -19.09 26.53
C THR A 166 -5.94 -20.07 26.60
N VAL A 167 -5.70 -21.33 26.97
CA VAL A 167 -6.73 -22.35 27.18
C VAL A 167 -6.57 -22.93 28.56
N THR A 168 -7.67 -22.95 29.33
CA THR A 168 -7.69 -23.44 30.72
C THR A 168 -8.71 -24.57 30.85
N ASN A 169 -8.34 -25.67 31.47
CA ASN A 169 -9.23 -26.74 31.83
C ASN A 169 -9.86 -26.47 33.22
N ASP A 170 -11.02 -25.78 33.21
CA ASP A 170 -11.79 -25.50 34.43
C ASP A 170 -12.73 -26.67 34.82
N GLY A 171 -12.71 -27.76 34.06
CA GLY A 171 -13.53 -28.93 34.28
C GLY A 171 -13.10 -29.78 35.49
N ILE A 172 -13.88 -30.81 35.74
CA ILE A 172 -13.70 -31.70 36.91
C ILE A 172 -12.74 -32.88 36.62
N GLY A 173 -12.34 -33.08 35.34
CA GLY A 173 -11.46 -34.17 34.92
C GLY A 173 -10.36 -33.70 33.95
N ASP A 174 -9.37 -34.56 33.71
CA ASP A 174 -8.35 -34.34 32.70
C ASP A 174 -8.94 -34.39 31.29
N ALA A 175 -8.40 -33.60 30.37
CA ALA A 175 -8.77 -33.56 28.99
C ALA A 175 -7.60 -34.07 28.12
N ASN A 176 -7.85 -35.05 27.23
CA ASN A 176 -6.85 -35.59 26.34
C ASN A 176 -7.19 -35.25 24.91
N ASN A 177 -6.17 -35.02 24.07
CA ASN A 177 -6.33 -34.72 22.63
C ASN A 177 -7.28 -33.54 22.36
N VAL A 178 -7.25 -32.50 23.19
CA VAL A 178 -8.07 -31.28 23.02
C VAL A 178 -7.62 -30.58 21.75
N VAL A 179 -8.55 -30.39 20.83
CA VAL A 179 -8.33 -29.67 19.58
C VAL A 179 -8.66 -28.20 19.78
N ILE A 180 -7.67 -27.33 19.56
CA ILE A 180 -7.76 -25.88 19.62
C ILE A 180 -7.60 -25.36 18.20
N THR A 181 -8.54 -24.58 17.70
CA THR A 181 -8.46 -23.96 16.37
C THR A 181 -8.41 -22.44 16.53
N ASP A 182 -7.51 -21.78 15.80
CA ASP A 182 -7.41 -20.33 15.72
C ASP A 182 -7.57 -19.91 14.26
N VAL A 183 -8.60 -19.11 13.94
CA VAL A 183 -8.97 -18.71 12.59
C VAL A 183 -8.64 -17.23 12.41
N LEU A 184 -7.65 -16.96 11.55
CA LEU A 184 -7.20 -15.63 11.19
C LEU A 184 -8.14 -14.98 10.16
N ASP A 185 -8.40 -13.68 10.33
CA ASP A 185 -9.00 -12.88 9.26
C ASP A 185 -8.09 -12.85 8.01
N LYS A 186 -8.69 -12.74 6.83
CA LYS A 186 -7.98 -12.65 5.53
C LYS A 186 -7.01 -11.46 5.43
N GLY A 187 -7.21 -10.43 6.24
CA GLY A 187 -6.33 -9.27 6.39
C GLY A 187 -5.12 -9.53 7.30
N LEU A 188 -4.98 -10.75 7.85
CA LEU A 188 -3.88 -11.16 8.72
C LEU A 188 -3.06 -12.24 8.02
N LYS A 189 -1.79 -11.96 7.73
CA LYS A 189 -0.87 -12.95 7.17
C LYS A 189 -0.15 -13.68 8.30
N PHE A 190 -0.32 -14.99 8.38
CA PHE A 190 0.38 -15.84 9.32
C PHE A 190 1.91 -15.77 9.12
N LEU A 191 2.65 -15.63 10.22
CA LEU A 191 4.11 -15.70 10.24
C LEU A 191 4.60 -16.94 10.96
N ASN A 192 4.15 -17.13 12.21
CA ASN A 192 4.57 -18.23 13.07
C ASN A 192 3.61 -18.40 14.26
N ALA A 193 3.63 -19.57 14.90
CA ALA A 193 3.00 -19.83 16.18
C ALA A 193 3.90 -20.64 17.09
N THR A 194 3.66 -20.60 18.40
CA THR A 194 4.37 -21.44 19.39
C THR A 194 3.65 -22.77 19.61
N GLY A 195 4.37 -23.75 20.11
CA GLY A 195 3.87 -25.11 20.35
C GLY A 195 3.90 -25.99 19.09
N ASN A 196 3.37 -27.21 19.21
CA ASN A 196 3.21 -28.10 18.07
C ASN A 196 1.88 -27.82 17.38
N PHE A 197 1.91 -27.25 16.17
CA PHE A 197 0.73 -26.80 15.45
C PHE A 197 0.76 -27.27 13.99
N THR A 198 -0.40 -27.22 13.35
CA THR A 198 -0.55 -27.24 11.90
C THR A 198 -1.22 -25.95 11.43
N TYR A 199 -0.89 -25.49 10.21
CA TYR A 199 -1.49 -24.31 9.60
C TYR A 199 -2.06 -24.65 8.23
N ASP A 200 -3.34 -24.34 8.02
CA ASP A 200 -4.01 -24.43 6.72
C ASP A 200 -4.11 -23.02 6.11
N GLU A 201 -3.29 -22.76 5.09
CA GLU A 201 -3.23 -21.47 4.40
C GLU A 201 -4.55 -21.11 3.68
N LYS A 202 -5.34 -22.10 3.22
CA LYS A 202 -6.58 -21.83 2.50
C LYS A 202 -7.68 -21.28 3.40
N THR A 203 -7.73 -21.75 4.63
CA THR A 203 -8.73 -21.36 5.62
C THR A 203 -8.21 -20.33 6.63
N GLY A 204 -6.89 -20.10 6.67
CA GLY A 204 -6.23 -19.26 7.68
C GLY A 204 -6.26 -19.88 9.07
N THR A 205 -6.41 -21.22 9.18
CA THR A 205 -6.63 -21.91 10.45
C THR A 205 -5.35 -22.51 11.01
N ILE A 206 -5.04 -22.17 12.25
CA ILE A 206 -3.98 -22.80 13.05
C ILE A 206 -4.65 -23.81 13.98
N THR A 207 -4.09 -25.02 14.08
CA THR A 207 -4.64 -26.07 14.94
C THR A 207 -3.56 -26.63 15.86
N TRP A 208 -3.86 -26.70 17.17
CA TRP A 208 -3.09 -27.44 18.16
C TRP A 208 -3.90 -28.62 18.68
N THR A 209 -3.23 -29.71 19.03
CA THR A 209 -3.81 -30.83 19.75
C THR A 209 -2.98 -31.04 21.02
N VAL A 210 -3.61 -30.92 22.19
CA VAL A 210 -2.93 -30.95 23.46
C VAL A 210 -3.71 -31.70 24.52
N ASP A 211 -2.99 -32.24 25.52
CA ASP A 211 -3.58 -32.74 26.77
C ASP A 211 -3.56 -31.62 27.81
N LEU A 212 -4.62 -31.51 28.60
CA LEU A 212 -4.77 -30.53 29.67
C LEU A 212 -5.22 -31.26 30.95
N ALA A 213 -4.38 -31.35 31.94
CA ALA A 213 -4.78 -31.84 33.27
C ALA A 213 -5.86 -30.91 33.86
N LYS A 214 -6.64 -31.43 34.79
CA LYS A 214 -7.60 -30.60 35.54
C LYS A 214 -6.91 -29.38 36.16
N GLY A 215 -7.42 -28.17 35.89
CA GLY A 215 -6.89 -26.89 36.34
C GLY A 215 -5.66 -26.40 35.58
N GLU A 216 -5.17 -27.14 34.59
CA GLU A 216 -4.02 -26.73 33.78
C GLU A 216 -4.40 -25.64 32.79
N THR A 217 -3.45 -24.71 32.59
CA THR A 217 -3.52 -23.65 31.59
C THR A 217 -2.35 -23.77 30.62
N LYS A 218 -2.62 -23.71 29.32
CA LYS A 218 -1.59 -23.61 28.27
C LYS A 218 -1.76 -22.33 27.47
N THR A 219 -0.62 -21.77 27.05
CA THR A 219 -0.55 -20.51 26.32
C THR A 219 0.21 -20.70 25.02
N PHE A 220 -0.31 -20.12 23.93
CA PHE A 220 0.28 -20.13 22.59
C PHE A 220 0.33 -18.70 22.05
N ASN A 221 1.42 -18.35 21.39
CA ASN A 221 1.55 -17.08 20.67
C ASN A 221 1.35 -17.32 19.19
N VAL A 222 0.64 -16.41 18.55
CA VAL A 222 0.41 -16.38 17.10
C VAL A 222 0.89 -15.04 16.57
N ASN A 223 1.93 -15.07 15.75
CA ASN A 223 2.50 -13.87 15.14
C ASN A 223 1.96 -13.72 13.72
N VAL A 224 1.47 -12.52 13.38
CA VAL A 224 0.90 -12.22 12.08
C VAL A 224 1.39 -10.85 11.58
N THR A 225 1.40 -10.66 10.26
CA THR A 225 1.55 -9.33 9.63
C THR A 225 0.17 -8.81 9.23
N VAL A 226 -0.10 -7.54 9.53
CA VAL A 226 -1.35 -6.86 9.19
C VAL A 226 -1.33 -6.41 7.73
N LEU A 227 -2.22 -6.95 6.90
CA LEU A 227 -2.35 -6.66 5.47
C LEU A 227 -3.77 -6.22 5.07
N GLY A 228 -4.64 -5.95 6.05
CA GLY A 228 -5.99 -5.44 5.86
C GLY A 228 -6.23 -4.12 6.60
N TYR A 229 -7.32 -3.44 6.29
CA TYR A 229 -7.80 -2.23 6.98
C TYR A 229 -9.14 -2.49 7.67
N GLY A 230 -9.49 -1.62 8.61
CA GLY A 230 -10.73 -1.74 9.38
C GLY A 230 -10.60 -2.72 10.53
N VAL A 231 -11.71 -3.35 10.90
CA VAL A 231 -11.76 -4.32 12.00
C VAL A 231 -11.41 -5.71 11.47
N LEU A 232 -10.34 -6.28 11.99
CA LEU A 232 -9.84 -7.62 11.64
C LEU A 232 -10.00 -8.54 12.86
N PRO A 233 -10.99 -9.46 12.85
CA PRO A 233 -11.18 -10.42 13.93
C PRO A 233 -10.17 -11.57 13.85
N ASN A 234 -9.77 -12.07 15.02
CA ASN A 234 -9.08 -13.34 15.16
C ASN A 234 -9.81 -14.18 16.23
N THR A 235 -10.24 -15.39 15.85
CA THR A 235 -11.12 -16.23 16.64
C THR A 235 -10.44 -17.54 17.04
N VAL A 236 -10.34 -17.80 18.34
CA VAL A 236 -9.98 -19.13 18.85
C VAL A 236 -11.23 -19.89 19.26
N ALA A 237 -11.25 -21.20 18.97
CA ALA A 237 -12.34 -22.10 19.34
C ALA A 237 -11.83 -23.40 19.97
N VAL A 238 -12.55 -23.90 20.96
CA VAL A 238 -12.36 -25.22 21.59
C VAL A 238 -13.74 -25.82 21.87
N GLY A 239 -14.06 -26.90 21.21
CA GLY A 239 -15.42 -27.48 21.28
C GLY A 239 -16.47 -26.47 20.77
N ASN A 240 -17.41 -26.10 21.65
CA ASN A 240 -18.42 -25.07 21.33
C ASN A 240 -18.11 -23.69 21.92
N LYS A 241 -16.94 -23.51 22.54
CA LYS A 241 -16.52 -22.25 23.14
C LYS A 241 -15.57 -21.50 22.23
N THR A 242 -15.74 -20.18 22.19
CA THR A 242 -14.93 -19.29 21.38
C THR A 242 -14.49 -18.05 22.15
N ALA A 243 -13.30 -17.53 21.81
CA ALA A 243 -12.88 -16.20 22.21
C ALA A 243 -12.42 -15.44 20.94
N VAL A 244 -12.81 -14.17 20.84
CA VAL A 244 -12.51 -13.31 19.68
C VAL A 244 -11.71 -12.12 20.17
N ARG A 245 -10.63 -11.80 19.46
CA ARG A 245 -9.91 -10.55 19.67
C ARG A 245 -9.79 -9.80 18.35
N ASN A 246 -10.34 -8.59 18.33
CA ASN A 246 -10.27 -7.73 17.16
C ASN A 246 -9.07 -6.80 17.27
N ILE A 247 -8.42 -6.53 16.15
CA ILE A 247 -7.59 -5.33 15.96
C ILE A 247 -8.32 -4.38 15.02
N THR A 248 -8.01 -3.08 15.10
CA THR A 248 -8.59 -2.07 14.22
C THR A 248 -7.47 -1.31 13.52
N VAL A 249 -7.41 -1.42 12.20
CA VAL A 249 -6.35 -0.86 11.36
C VAL A 249 -6.85 0.42 10.71
N PRO A 250 -6.28 1.60 11.04
CA PRO A 250 -6.70 2.85 10.41
C PRO A 250 -6.35 2.87 8.92
N GLU A 251 -7.29 3.33 8.10
CA GLU A 251 -7.05 3.55 6.67
C GLU A 251 -6.72 5.04 6.45
N ILE A 252 -5.47 5.32 6.06
CA ILE A 252 -5.00 6.67 5.79
C ILE A 252 -5.09 6.95 4.29
N ILE A 253 -5.65 8.11 3.94
CA ILE A 253 -5.80 8.59 2.57
C ILE A 253 -4.79 9.72 2.33
N THR A 254 -4.13 9.70 1.18
CA THR A 254 -3.20 10.76 0.78
C THR A 254 -3.62 11.35 -0.56
N VAL A 255 -3.46 12.68 -0.69
CA VAL A 255 -3.54 13.43 -1.95
C VAL A 255 -2.24 14.18 -2.10
N LYS A 256 -1.69 14.23 -3.31
CA LYS A 256 -0.44 14.94 -3.61
C LYS A 256 -0.68 15.93 -4.74
N GLU A 257 -0.27 17.18 -4.50
CA GLU A 257 -0.42 18.30 -5.43
C GLU A 257 0.89 19.09 -5.51
N VAL A 258 1.02 19.91 -6.55
CA VAL A 258 2.15 20.82 -6.76
C VAL A 258 1.65 22.25 -6.83
N ASN A 259 2.47 23.21 -6.42
CA ASN A 259 2.12 24.63 -6.34
C ASN A 259 2.20 25.40 -7.67
N SER A 260 2.72 24.79 -8.75
CA SER A 260 2.90 25.43 -10.07
C SER A 260 2.49 24.51 -11.20
N SER A 261 2.00 25.10 -12.31
CA SER A 261 1.68 24.39 -13.56
C SER A 261 2.60 24.77 -14.73
N ASP A 262 3.38 25.86 -14.59
CA ASP A 262 4.38 26.31 -15.56
C ASP A 262 5.74 26.11 -14.91
N ILE A 263 6.43 25.06 -15.30
CA ILE A 263 7.61 24.54 -14.61
C ILE A 263 8.72 24.29 -15.62
N HIS A 264 9.92 24.76 -15.31
CA HIS A 264 11.11 24.61 -16.13
C HIS A 264 12.27 24.04 -15.31
N ILE A 265 13.31 23.59 -15.99
CA ILE A 265 14.56 23.19 -15.35
C ILE A 265 15.12 24.37 -14.53
N GLY A 266 15.52 24.09 -13.29
CA GLY A 266 16.05 25.11 -12.36
C GLY A 266 15.00 25.67 -11.40
N ASP A 267 13.70 25.47 -11.67
CA ASP A 267 12.66 25.98 -10.78
C ASP A 267 12.63 25.24 -9.44
N GLU A 268 12.36 25.99 -8.39
CA GLU A 268 12.03 25.47 -7.07
C GLU A 268 10.51 25.38 -6.92
N ILE A 269 10.02 24.17 -6.69
CA ILE A 269 8.60 23.87 -6.54
C ILE A 269 8.33 23.17 -5.21
N THR A 270 7.09 23.34 -4.73
CA THR A 270 6.62 22.69 -3.49
C THR A 270 5.53 21.69 -3.79
N TYR A 271 5.75 20.43 -3.44
CA TYR A 271 4.69 19.43 -3.35
C TYR A 271 4.00 19.52 -1.99
N THR A 272 2.67 19.54 -2.02
CA THR A 272 1.83 19.40 -0.82
C THR A 272 1.24 17.99 -0.78
N ILE A 273 1.44 17.30 0.34
CA ILE A 273 0.89 15.98 0.62
C ILE A 273 -0.13 16.13 1.73
N THR A 274 -1.40 16.06 1.37
CA THR A 274 -2.52 16.06 2.31
C THR A 274 -2.76 14.65 2.83
N VAL A 275 -2.59 14.41 4.12
CA VAL A 275 -2.77 13.13 4.79
C VAL A 275 -4.01 13.18 5.66
N PHE A 276 -5.01 12.35 5.37
CA PHE A 276 -6.32 12.34 6.02
C PHE A 276 -6.61 10.99 6.69
N ASN A 277 -7.02 11.02 7.97
CA ASN A 277 -7.56 9.88 8.70
C ASN A 277 -9.09 9.96 8.74
N PRO A 278 -9.84 9.29 7.85
CA PRO A 278 -11.31 9.30 7.85
C PRO A 278 -11.92 8.45 8.97
N GLY A 279 -11.10 7.67 9.68
CA GLY A 279 -11.54 6.76 10.73
C GLY A 279 -12.01 7.47 12.00
N LYS A 280 -12.65 6.70 12.88
CA LYS A 280 -13.12 7.17 14.20
C LYS A 280 -12.08 6.97 15.31
N ILE A 281 -10.93 6.41 15.00
CA ILE A 281 -9.83 6.13 15.94
C ILE A 281 -8.57 6.88 15.48
N ASN A 282 -7.73 7.24 16.45
CA ASN A 282 -6.44 7.85 16.14
C ASN A 282 -5.50 6.81 15.52
N ALA A 283 -4.75 7.23 14.51
CA ALA A 283 -3.65 6.47 13.95
C ALA A 283 -2.34 6.97 14.56
N THR A 284 -1.51 6.07 15.07
CA THR A 284 -0.23 6.41 15.69
C THR A 284 0.93 5.83 14.89
N ASN A 285 2.06 6.56 14.87
CA ASN A 285 3.28 6.13 14.17
C ASN A 285 3.05 5.80 12.68
N VAL A 286 2.14 6.53 12.03
CA VAL A 286 1.88 6.38 10.59
C VAL A 286 3.13 6.79 9.82
N VAL A 287 3.65 5.88 9.00
CA VAL A 287 4.83 6.12 8.16
C VAL A 287 4.40 6.56 6.78
N ILE A 288 4.77 7.78 6.40
CA ILE A 288 4.55 8.37 5.08
C ILE A 288 5.90 8.42 4.35
N ARG A 289 5.97 7.92 3.11
CA ARG A 289 7.18 7.92 2.30
C ARG A 289 6.92 8.61 0.98
N ASP A 290 7.63 9.70 0.72
CA ASP A 290 7.65 10.40 -0.56
C ASP A 290 8.91 9.99 -1.32
N ILE A 291 8.73 9.40 -2.50
CA ILE A 291 9.81 8.84 -3.32
C ILE A 291 10.10 9.84 -4.43
N LEU A 292 11.15 10.66 -4.24
CA LEU A 292 11.58 11.63 -5.23
C LEU A 292 12.20 10.90 -6.43
N PRO A 293 11.65 11.11 -7.65
CA PRO A 293 12.20 10.51 -8.85
C PRO A 293 13.49 11.21 -9.30
N GLU A 294 14.20 10.59 -10.23
CA GLU A 294 15.22 11.29 -11.04
C GLU A 294 14.59 12.52 -11.71
N GLY A 295 15.26 13.66 -11.65
CA GLY A 295 14.72 14.93 -12.15
C GLY A 295 14.25 15.88 -11.06
N LEU A 296 14.21 15.44 -9.79
CA LEU A 296 13.93 16.29 -8.64
C LEU A 296 15.07 16.21 -7.62
N LYS A 297 15.57 17.36 -7.20
CA LYS A 297 16.58 17.49 -6.16
C LYS A 297 15.95 18.02 -4.89
N PHE A 298 16.07 17.30 -3.79
CA PHE A 298 15.56 17.68 -2.48
C PHE A 298 16.17 19.00 -1.98
N ILE A 299 15.33 19.88 -1.43
CA ILE A 299 15.72 21.12 -0.76
C ILE A 299 15.33 21.04 0.72
N ASN A 300 14.03 20.83 1.03
CA ASN A 300 13.52 20.89 2.38
C ASN A 300 12.22 20.05 2.51
N ALA A 301 11.84 19.73 3.76
CA ALA A 301 10.55 19.10 4.06
C ALA A 301 9.99 19.65 5.37
N SER A 302 8.66 19.87 5.43
CA SER A 302 7.96 20.31 6.64
C SER A 302 7.82 19.19 7.67
N ASN A 303 7.35 19.56 8.88
CA ASN A 303 6.91 18.62 9.93
C ASN A 303 7.93 17.52 10.29
N GLY A 304 9.24 17.84 10.19
CA GLY A 304 10.30 16.90 10.54
C GLY A 304 10.50 15.73 9.55
N GLY A 305 10.14 15.94 8.28
CA GLY A 305 10.45 14.98 7.21
C GLY A 305 11.95 14.74 7.09
N VAL A 306 12.36 13.47 7.07
CA VAL A 306 13.76 13.05 6.98
C VAL A 306 14.03 12.53 5.58
N TYR A 307 14.96 13.17 4.86
CA TYR A 307 15.39 12.77 3.52
C TYR A 307 16.59 11.83 3.59
N ASP A 308 16.51 10.73 2.87
CA ASP A 308 17.64 9.81 2.65
C ASP A 308 18.19 9.99 1.22
N PRO A 309 19.40 10.54 1.06
CA PRO A 309 19.99 10.81 -0.25
C PRO A 309 20.40 9.55 -1.04
N VAL A 310 20.48 8.39 -0.38
CA VAL A 310 20.81 7.12 -1.03
C VAL A 310 19.59 6.53 -1.74
N THR A 311 18.43 6.61 -1.10
CA THR A 311 17.18 6.04 -1.63
C THR A 311 16.30 7.08 -2.34
N GLY A 312 16.57 8.39 -2.15
CA GLY A 312 15.72 9.47 -2.65
C GLY A 312 14.39 9.59 -1.92
N ILE A 313 14.25 9.02 -0.71
CA ILE A 313 12.98 8.96 0.01
C ILE A 313 12.96 10.00 1.14
N ILE A 314 11.85 10.77 1.23
CA ILE A 314 11.51 11.57 2.39
C ILE A 314 10.56 10.77 3.26
N THR A 315 10.86 10.61 4.54
CA THR A 315 10.04 9.86 5.49
C THR A 315 9.52 10.74 6.60
N TRP A 316 8.21 10.70 6.86
CA TRP A 316 7.57 11.24 8.05
C TRP A 316 6.99 10.11 8.89
N ILE A 317 7.00 10.28 10.21
CA ILE A 317 6.34 9.39 11.17
C ILE A 317 5.44 10.26 12.05
N LEU A 318 4.12 10.12 11.92
CA LEU A 318 3.15 11.03 12.49
C LEU A 318 2.04 10.30 13.24
N ASN A 319 1.46 10.99 14.23
CA ASN A 319 0.19 10.62 14.82
C ASN A 319 -0.90 11.48 14.18
N ILE A 320 -1.97 10.83 13.67
CA ILE A 320 -3.07 11.50 12.97
C ILE A 320 -4.35 11.19 13.72
N THR A 321 -4.96 12.22 14.31
CA THR A 321 -6.18 12.05 15.08
C THR A 321 -7.35 11.62 14.19
N ALA A 322 -8.35 11.00 14.81
CA ALA A 322 -9.58 10.59 14.13
C ALA A 322 -10.22 11.78 13.40
N ASN A 323 -10.67 11.57 12.16
CA ASN A 323 -11.34 12.57 11.31
C ASN A 323 -10.56 13.88 11.16
N SER A 324 -9.21 13.81 11.06
CA SER A 324 -8.35 14.98 10.89
C SER A 324 -7.42 14.84 9.70
N THR A 325 -6.93 15.99 9.24
CA THR A 325 -6.00 16.16 8.13
C THR A 325 -4.69 16.77 8.63
N VAL A 326 -3.58 16.34 8.03
CA VAL A 326 -2.25 16.94 8.20
C VAL A 326 -1.67 17.20 6.81
N ASP A 327 -1.20 18.43 6.57
CA ASP A 327 -0.50 18.79 5.34
C ASP A 327 1.02 18.75 5.56
N LEU A 328 1.71 18.06 4.68
CA LEU A 328 3.16 17.94 4.62
C LEU A 328 3.64 18.61 3.33
N THR A 329 4.80 19.27 3.37
CA THR A 329 5.40 19.84 2.18
C THR A 329 6.77 19.25 1.92
N ALA A 330 7.09 19.15 0.63
CA ALA A 330 8.42 18.81 0.13
C ALA A 330 8.83 19.85 -0.92
N ASP A 331 9.87 20.62 -0.61
CA ASP A 331 10.46 21.60 -1.51
C ASP A 331 11.57 20.93 -2.31
N VAL A 332 11.52 21.08 -3.62
CA VAL A 332 12.45 20.42 -4.55
C VAL A 332 12.85 21.38 -5.68
N CYS A 333 14.06 21.21 -6.23
CA CYS A 333 14.50 21.86 -7.45
C CYS A 333 14.37 20.88 -8.63
N VAL A 334 13.79 21.35 -9.73
CA VAL A 334 13.63 20.59 -10.98
C VAL A 334 14.96 20.62 -11.74
N ASN A 335 15.52 19.46 -12.10
CA ASN A 335 16.80 19.36 -12.78
C ASN A 335 16.77 18.54 -14.09
N LYS A 336 15.57 18.23 -14.58
CA LYS A 336 15.35 17.49 -15.82
C LYS A 336 14.07 17.96 -16.50
N SER A 337 14.07 18.01 -17.83
CA SER A 337 12.85 18.29 -18.61
C SER A 337 12.00 17.05 -18.84
N GLY A 338 10.76 17.28 -19.26
CA GLY A 338 9.77 16.25 -19.56
C GLY A 338 8.89 15.88 -18.37
N ASN A 339 8.19 14.75 -18.49
CA ASN A 339 7.26 14.27 -17.46
C ASN A 339 8.01 13.68 -16.27
N ILE A 340 7.79 14.26 -15.09
CA ILE A 340 8.37 13.82 -13.82
C ILE A 340 7.23 13.49 -12.86
N THR A 341 7.15 12.21 -12.44
CA THR A 341 6.11 11.73 -11.52
C THR A 341 6.69 11.53 -10.12
N ASN A 342 6.19 12.29 -9.16
CA ASN A 342 6.54 12.14 -7.75
C ASN A 342 5.46 11.35 -7.02
N THR A 343 5.88 10.34 -6.21
CA THR A 343 5.01 9.31 -5.63
C THR A 343 5.09 9.31 -4.10
N VAL A 344 3.95 9.35 -3.42
CA VAL A 344 3.87 9.15 -1.97
C VAL A 344 3.15 7.85 -1.61
N ASN A 345 3.68 7.13 -0.63
CA ASN A 345 3.14 5.87 -0.13
C ASN A 345 2.81 5.94 1.36
N VAL A 346 1.66 5.37 1.73
CA VAL A 346 1.26 5.09 3.12
C VAL A 346 0.66 3.69 3.19
N GLY A 347 1.31 2.79 3.90
CA GLY A 347 0.95 1.36 3.85
C GLY A 347 1.06 0.83 2.43
N ASN A 348 -0.05 0.31 1.87
CA ASN A 348 -0.15 -0.13 0.47
C ASN A 348 -0.87 0.88 -0.43
N LYS A 349 -1.18 2.08 0.08
CA LYS A 349 -1.81 3.15 -0.68
C LYS A 349 -0.75 4.04 -1.31
N THR A 350 -1.03 4.48 -2.53
CA THR A 350 -0.12 5.32 -3.33
C THR A 350 -0.89 6.51 -3.88
N SER A 351 -0.27 7.71 -3.84
CA SER A 351 -0.75 8.91 -4.52
C SER A 351 0.39 9.51 -5.35
N ASN A 352 0.08 9.97 -6.55
CA ASN A 352 1.06 10.48 -7.52
C ASN A 352 0.71 11.92 -7.92
N CYS A 353 1.74 12.72 -8.15
CA CYS A 353 1.63 14.00 -8.84
C CYS A 353 2.65 14.03 -9.98
N THR A 354 2.21 14.27 -11.21
CA THR A 354 3.07 14.38 -12.37
C THR A 354 3.14 15.84 -12.81
N ILE A 355 4.36 16.33 -13.00
CA ILE A 355 4.63 17.64 -13.61
C ILE A 355 5.19 17.43 -15.01
N GLU A 356 4.97 18.40 -15.89
CA GLU A 356 5.68 18.53 -17.16
C GLU A 356 6.66 19.69 -17.02
N SER A 357 7.96 19.40 -17.13
CA SER A 357 9.03 20.39 -17.05
C SER A 357 9.53 20.76 -18.43
N GLY A 358 9.52 22.05 -18.75
CA GLY A 358 10.01 22.59 -20.00
C GLY A 358 11.53 22.66 -20.07
N ASP A 359 12.06 22.61 -21.30
CA ASP A 359 13.44 22.90 -21.61
C ASP A 359 13.72 24.39 -21.51
N ILE A 360 14.93 24.76 -21.07
CA ILE A 360 15.39 26.15 -21.03
C ILE A 360 16.78 26.25 -21.65
N VAL A 361 17.07 27.41 -22.27
CA VAL A 361 18.37 27.74 -22.84
C VAL A 361 18.88 29.10 -22.35
N ASP A 362 20.17 29.32 -22.52
CA ASP A 362 20.85 30.61 -22.35
C ASP A 362 21.80 30.77 -23.54
N LEU A 363 21.33 31.49 -24.57
CA LEU A 363 22.07 31.77 -25.78
C LEU A 363 22.87 33.06 -25.60
N GLU A 364 24.14 33.01 -25.85
CA GLU A 364 25.05 34.16 -25.86
C GLU A 364 25.58 34.41 -27.27
N ILE A 365 25.52 35.68 -27.72
CA ILE A 365 26.12 36.09 -29.00
C ILE A 365 27.14 37.19 -28.77
N HIS A 366 28.29 37.05 -29.49
CA HIS A 366 29.36 38.03 -29.43
C HIS A 366 29.91 38.30 -30.80
N ILE A 367 30.21 39.60 -31.11
CA ILE A 367 30.83 40.01 -32.40
C ILE A 367 32.10 40.82 -32.15
N VAL A 368 33.14 40.53 -32.93
CA VAL A 368 34.38 41.29 -32.98
C VAL A 368 34.79 41.59 -34.41
N ALA A 369 35.48 42.71 -34.63
CA ALA A 369 36.13 43.08 -35.88
C ALA A 369 37.67 42.99 -35.71
N ASP A 370 38.42 42.55 -36.74
CA ASP A 370 39.87 42.46 -36.75
C ASP A 370 40.54 43.86 -36.73
N LYS A 371 39.79 44.92 -37.06
CA LYS A 371 40.26 46.33 -37.12
C LYS A 371 39.20 47.24 -36.57
N SER A 372 39.58 48.26 -35.80
CA SER A 372 38.71 49.31 -35.30
C SER A 372 38.62 50.54 -36.21
N GLU A 373 39.63 50.69 -37.13
CA GLU A 373 39.70 51.82 -38.07
C GLU A 373 40.28 51.31 -39.43
N ILE A 374 39.66 51.69 -40.54
CA ILE A 374 40.03 51.32 -41.92
C ILE A 374 39.74 52.50 -42.86
N TYR A 375 40.19 52.41 -44.15
CA TYR A 375 39.86 53.39 -45.20
C TYR A 375 38.78 52.88 -46.16
N VAL A 376 38.09 53.76 -46.81
CA VAL A 376 37.17 53.41 -47.91
C VAL A 376 37.88 52.53 -48.93
N GLY A 377 37.26 51.39 -49.25
CA GLY A 377 37.80 50.36 -50.14
C GLY A 377 38.60 49.25 -49.45
N ASP A 378 38.95 49.41 -48.17
CA ASP A 378 39.63 48.35 -47.42
C ASP A 378 38.64 47.28 -46.94
N ASN A 379 39.18 46.11 -46.62
CA ASN A 379 38.43 44.98 -46.08
C ASN A 379 38.59 44.88 -44.55
N VAL A 380 37.56 44.47 -43.88
CA VAL A 380 37.50 44.14 -42.43
C VAL A 380 36.89 42.76 -42.27
N VAL A 381 37.43 41.99 -41.31
CA VAL A 381 36.94 40.67 -40.95
C VAL A 381 36.14 40.77 -39.67
N TYR A 382 34.89 40.31 -39.73
CA TYR A 382 34.04 40.17 -38.56
C TYR A 382 33.95 38.71 -38.16
N THR A 383 33.98 38.47 -36.84
CA THR A 383 33.76 37.15 -36.29
C THR A 383 32.57 37.22 -35.29
N VAL A 384 31.52 36.49 -35.59
CA VAL A 384 30.33 36.32 -34.76
C VAL A 384 30.40 34.94 -34.10
N THR A 385 30.25 34.92 -32.77
CA THR A 385 30.25 33.68 -32.00
C THR A 385 28.90 33.53 -31.34
N VAL A 386 28.30 32.34 -31.43
CA VAL A 386 27.09 31.96 -30.70
C VAL A 386 27.41 30.75 -29.83
N ILE A 387 26.98 30.80 -28.57
CA ILE A 387 27.16 29.74 -27.56
C ILE A 387 25.80 29.44 -26.93
N ASN A 388 25.50 28.18 -26.70
CA ASN A 388 24.41 27.77 -25.86
C ASN A 388 24.97 27.42 -24.46
N ASN A 389 24.78 28.29 -23.47
CA ASN A 389 25.21 28.10 -22.07
C ASN A 389 24.10 27.47 -21.20
N GLY A 390 22.88 27.29 -21.77
CA GLY A 390 21.73 26.78 -21.04
C GLY A 390 21.78 25.27 -20.81
N PRO A 391 20.99 24.74 -19.90
CA PRO A 391 21.06 23.32 -19.60
C PRO A 391 20.47 22.42 -20.69
N SER A 392 19.57 22.93 -21.56
CA SER A 392 18.95 22.19 -22.65
C SER A 392 19.50 22.56 -24.01
N ASP A 393 19.15 21.80 -25.04
CA ASP A 393 19.46 22.07 -26.42
C ASP A 393 18.57 23.19 -26.97
N ALA A 394 19.17 24.15 -27.69
CA ALA A 394 18.43 25.19 -28.40
C ALA A 394 17.93 24.65 -29.74
N ILE A 395 16.62 24.73 -29.96
CA ILE A 395 15.97 24.24 -31.18
C ILE A 395 15.78 25.40 -32.15
N ASN A 396 16.10 25.18 -33.44
CA ASN A 396 15.95 26.14 -34.51
C ASN A 396 16.59 27.50 -34.22
N THR A 397 17.85 27.50 -33.78
CA THR A 397 18.62 28.70 -33.45
C THR A 397 18.91 29.51 -34.71
N ILE A 398 18.59 30.82 -34.64
CA ILE A 398 18.83 31.80 -35.73
C ILE A 398 19.55 33.00 -35.14
N ALA A 399 20.68 33.39 -35.76
CA ALA A 399 21.31 34.67 -35.48
C ALA A 399 21.03 35.67 -36.62
N ASN A 400 20.78 36.91 -36.26
CA ASN A 400 20.57 38.02 -37.19
C ASN A 400 21.80 38.92 -37.18
N VAL A 401 22.38 39.18 -38.34
CA VAL A 401 23.53 40.06 -38.55
C VAL A 401 23.10 41.27 -39.36
N LEU A 402 22.88 42.39 -38.68
CA LEU A 402 22.43 43.63 -39.33
C LEU A 402 23.65 44.41 -39.81
N ILE A 403 23.91 44.33 -41.12
CA ILE A 403 25.05 44.94 -41.80
C ILE A 403 24.64 46.27 -42.41
N PRO A 404 25.31 47.39 -42.04
CA PRO A 404 24.96 48.69 -42.62
C PRO A 404 25.31 48.78 -44.09
N ASN A 405 24.57 49.58 -44.89
CA ASN A 405 24.78 49.80 -46.31
C ASN A 405 26.19 50.37 -46.64
N ALA A 406 26.92 50.84 -45.66
CA ALA A 406 28.31 51.29 -45.80
C ALA A 406 29.31 50.16 -45.95
N LEU A 407 28.87 48.90 -45.78
CA LEU A 407 29.65 47.68 -45.89
C LEU A 407 29.05 46.75 -46.97
N SER A 408 29.90 46.04 -47.71
CA SER A 408 29.48 45.00 -48.66
C SER A 408 30.22 43.71 -48.36
N ILE A 409 29.46 42.60 -48.09
CA ILE A 409 30.08 41.30 -47.84
C ILE A 409 30.72 40.76 -49.10
N LEU A 410 31.96 40.30 -48.97
CA LEU A 410 32.75 39.68 -50.06
C LEU A 410 32.73 38.14 -49.96
N SER A 411 32.83 37.62 -48.76
CA SER A 411 32.85 36.19 -48.49
C SER A 411 32.48 35.93 -47.06
N TYR A 412 32.03 34.70 -46.74
CA TYR A 412 31.79 34.23 -45.39
C TYR A 412 32.15 32.74 -45.23
N ASN A 413 32.33 32.33 -44.01
CA ASN A 413 32.46 30.94 -43.60
C ASN A 413 31.73 30.74 -42.23
N ALA A 414 30.82 29.77 -42.17
CA ALA A 414 30.13 29.37 -40.96
C ALA A 414 30.57 27.95 -40.55
N THR A 415 30.85 27.74 -39.27
CA THR A 415 31.20 26.42 -38.77
C THR A 415 30.00 25.48 -38.73
N LYS A 416 28.78 26.05 -38.68
CA LYS A 416 27.51 25.31 -38.70
C LYS A 416 26.40 26.15 -39.33
N GLY A 417 25.47 25.48 -40.02
CA GLY A 417 24.30 26.14 -40.64
C GLY A 417 24.65 26.91 -41.91
N THR A 418 23.73 27.83 -42.31
CA THR A 418 23.85 28.63 -43.53
C THR A 418 23.60 30.10 -43.21
N PHE A 419 24.42 30.98 -43.80
CA PHE A 419 24.27 32.41 -43.69
C PHE A 419 23.77 32.99 -45.01
N ASP A 420 22.64 33.68 -44.96
CA ASP A 420 22.12 34.41 -46.11
C ASP A 420 22.59 35.87 -46.06
N ILE A 421 23.47 36.24 -46.97
CA ILE A 421 24.06 37.58 -47.03
C ILE A 421 23.08 38.65 -47.42
N THR A 422 21.92 38.28 -48.00
CA THR A 422 20.90 39.24 -48.44
C THR A 422 20.01 39.68 -47.29
N SER A 423 19.58 38.73 -46.46
CA SER A 423 18.72 38.99 -45.30
C SER A 423 19.54 39.25 -44.00
N GLY A 424 20.80 38.84 -43.96
CA GLY A 424 21.64 38.86 -42.77
C GLY A 424 21.29 37.75 -41.76
N ASN A 425 20.47 36.77 -42.16
CA ASN A 425 20.09 35.65 -41.30
C ASN A 425 21.11 34.51 -41.36
N TRP A 426 21.60 34.10 -40.20
CA TRP A 426 22.38 32.89 -40.02
C TRP A 426 21.55 31.80 -39.38
N SER A 427 21.00 30.88 -40.20
CA SER A 427 20.25 29.72 -39.76
C SER A 427 21.22 28.67 -39.24
N ILE A 428 21.40 28.59 -37.91
CA ILE A 428 22.33 27.70 -37.22
C ILE A 428 21.72 26.30 -37.09
N GLY A 429 20.40 26.22 -36.88
CA GLY A 429 19.69 24.99 -36.55
C GLY A 429 19.79 24.67 -35.07
N ASN A 430 19.67 23.38 -34.69
CA ASN A 430 19.76 22.97 -33.29
C ASN A 430 21.19 23.16 -32.77
N LEU A 431 21.30 23.74 -31.55
CA LEU A 431 22.60 23.99 -30.90
C LEU A 431 22.56 23.28 -29.54
N THR A 432 23.40 22.23 -29.40
CA THR A 432 23.45 21.46 -28.17
C THR A 432 23.99 22.26 -26.99
N ASN A 433 23.61 21.86 -25.77
CA ASN A 433 24.12 22.51 -24.56
C ASN A 433 25.68 22.52 -24.56
N GLY A 434 26.27 23.69 -24.33
CA GLY A 434 27.71 23.93 -24.37
C GLY A 434 28.31 24.04 -25.77
N GLU A 435 27.51 23.90 -26.84
CA GLU A 435 28.02 24.02 -28.21
C GLU A 435 28.30 25.47 -28.58
N LYS A 436 29.45 25.71 -29.21
CA LYS A 436 29.91 26.98 -29.71
C LYS A 436 30.03 26.94 -31.22
N VAL A 437 29.46 27.91 -31.90
CA VAL A 437 29.54 28.04 -33.37
C VAL A 437 30.03 29.44 -33.78
N VAL A 438 30.65 29.53 -34.94
CA VAL A 438 31.30 30.76 -35.39
C VAL A 438 30.94 31.02 -36.84
N LEU A 439 30.53 32.30 -37.11
CA LEU A 439 30.43 32.85 -38.44
C LEU A 439 31.52 33.90 -38.62
N THR A 440 32.38 33.74 -39.65
CA THR A 440 33.36 34.74 -40.06
C THR A 440 32.95 35.29 -41.40
N PHE A 441 32.90 36.61 -41.57
CA PHE A 441 32.68 37.23 -42.88
C PHE A 441 33.64 38.39 -43.13
N VAL A 442 33.99 38.56 -44.41
CA VAL A 442 34.83 39.66 -44.89
C VAL A 442 33.93 40.70 -45.53
N ALA A 443 33.96 41.93 -45.03
CA ALA A 443 33.24 43.05 -45.59
C ALA A 443 34.17 44.13 -46.12
N LYS A 444 33.81 44.74 -47.28
CA LYS A 444 34.50 45.88 -47.86
C LYS A 444 33.79 47.17 -47.46
N ALA A 445 34.56 48.17 -47.02
CA ALA A 445 34.02 49.50 -46.71
C ALA A 445 33.72 50.28 -47.99
N LEU A 446 32.46 50.75 -48.11
CA LEU A 446 31.97 51.50 -49.28
C LEU A 446 31.98 53.01 -49.03
N ASN A 447 31.64 53.46 -47.82
CA ASN A 447 31.48 54.85 -47.44
C ASN A 447 32.25 55.20 -46.16
N GLU A 448 32.68 56.50 -46.05
CA GLU A 448 33.29 57.01 -44.81
C GLU A 448 32.24 57.16 -43.71
N GLY A 449 32.66 57.04 -42.41
CA GLY A 449 31.81 57.18 -41.25
C GLY A 449 31.94 55.99 -40.28
N ASN A 450 31.15 55.99 -39.24
CA ASN A 450 31.06 54.87 -38.29
C ASN A 450 30.12 53.81 -38.84
N SER A 451 30.66 52.60 -39.03
CA SER A 451 29.93 51.42 -39.52
C SER A 451 29.74 50.44 -38.34
N THR A 452 28.52 50.38 -37.78
CA THR A 452 28.16 49.49 -36.67
C THR A 452 27.41 48.28 -37.20
N VAL A 453 27.92 47.09 -36.92
CA VAL A 453 27.25 45.80 -37.15
C VAL A 453 26.57 45.39 -35.83
N TYR A 454 25.28 45.14 -35.86
CA TYR A 454 24.50 44.61 -34.73
C TYR A 454 24.25 43.12 -34.97
N VAL A 455 24.26 42.34 -33.88
CA VAL A 455 23.92 40.93 -33.94
C VAL A 455 22.92 40.59 -32.84
N ASN A 456 22.02 39.66 -33.11
CA ASN A 456 21.16 39.04 -32.09
C ASN A 456 20.97 37.56 -32.40
N VAL A 457 20.60 36.77 -31.36
CA VAL A 457 20.32 35.36 -31.49
C VAL A 457 19.00 35.01 -30.81
N THR A 458 18.27 34.04 -31.34
CA THR A 458 17.01 33.50 -30.81
C THR A 458 16.89 32.02 -31.11
N SER A 459 16.06 31.32 -30.34
CA SER A 459 15.67 29.93 -30.60
C SER A 459 14.18 29.72 -30.34
N GLU A 460 13.66 28.53 -30.66
CA GLU A 460 12.31 28.12 -30.28
C GLU A 460 12.24 27.62 -28.82
N THR A 461 13.37 27.21 -28.23
CA THR A 461 13.43 26.83 -26.83
C THR A 461 13.37 28.07 -25.95
N PHE A 462 12.69 27.96 -24.79
CA PHE A 462 12.49 29.08 -23.87
C PHE A 462 13.84 29.64 -23.37
N GLU A 463 14.00 30.97 -23.50
CA GLU A 463 15.24 31.69 -23.16
C GLU A 463 15.10 32.37 -21.80
N VAL A 464 16.09 32.15 -20.93
CA VAL A 464 16.07 32.66 -19.54
C VAL A 464 16.78 34.01 -19.42
N ILE A 465 17.91 34.18 -20.12
CA ILE A 465 18.76 35.38 -20.05
C ILE A 465 18.83 36.02 -21.42
N MET A 466 18.00 37.04 -21.66
CA MET A 466 17.93 37.72 -22.96
C MET A 466 18.96 38.87 -23.11
N GLU A 467 19.63 39.25 -22.06
CA GLU A 467 20.54 40.40 -22.06
C GLU A 467 21.84 40.14 -22.86
N ASN A 468 22.28 38.90 -22.92
CA ASN A 468 23.47 38.43 -23.66
C ASN A 468 23.17 37.96 -25.08
N ASN A 469 21.90 38.06 -25.51
CA ASN A 469 21.46 37.70 -26.86
C ASN A 469 21.72 38.80 -27.90
N TYR A 470 22.39 39.89 -27.54
CA TYR A 470 22.68 41.04 -28.36
C TYR A 470 24.12 41.47 -28.20
N ASP A 471 24.75 41.85 -29.32
CA ASP A 471 26.05 42.50 -29.30
C ASP A 471 26.22 43.39 -30.53
N ASN A 472 27.22 44.27 -30.55
CA ASN A 472 27.54 45.10 -31.68
C ASN A 472 29.03 45.46 -31.68
N VAL A 473 29.52 45.78 -32.89
CA VAL A 473 30.87 46.31 -33.05
C VAL A 473 30.87 47.43 -34.06
N THR A 474 31.60 48.50 -33.76
CA THR A 474 31.72 49.68 -34.65
C THR A 474 33.12 49.76 -35.20
N VAL A 475 33.23 49.89 -36.55
CA VAL A 475 34.48 50.17 -37.26
C VAL A 475 34.40 51.56 -37.86
N LYS A 476 35.41 52.39 -37.58
CA LYS A 476 35.53 53.75 -38.13
C LYS A 476 36.12 53.70 -39.53
N VAL A 477 35.41 54.16 -40.54
CA VAL A 477 35.89 54.20 -41.92
C VAL A 477 36.31 55.60 -42.28
N LEU A 478 37.58 55.78 -42.61
CA LEU A 478 38.20 57.06 -42.98
C LEU A 478 38.17 57.25 -44.51
N LYS A 479 38.15 58.47 -44.93
CA LYS A 479 38.33 58.83 -46.33
C LYS A 479 39.75 58.53 -46.77
N LYS A 480 39.91 57.82 -47.87
CA LYS A 480 41.25 57.62 -48.46
C LYS A 480 41.76 58.95 -48.99
N ALA A 481 42.94 59.36 -48.51
CA ALA A 481 43.55 60.59 -49.03
C ALA A 481 43.75 60.47 -50.55
N ALA A 482 43.30 61.50 -51.26
CA ALA A 482 43.56 61.56 -52.69
C ALA A 482 45.08 61.47 -52.94
N PRO A 483 45.54 60.70 -53.97
CA PRO A 483 46.97 60.70 -54.33
C PRO A 483 47.42 62.13 -54.56
N ILE A 484 48.46 62.58 -53.87
CA ILE A 484 49.16 63.85 -54.15
C ILE A 484 49.71 63.75 -55.56
N GLY A 485 49.12 64.46 -56.50
CA GLY A 485 49.63 64.56 -57.86
C GLY A 485 51.03 65.16 -57.85
N PRO A 486 51.88 64.83 -58.82
CA PRO A 486 53.26 65.32 -58.84
C PRO A 486 53.28 66.85 -58.82
N ASP A 487 54.13 67.41 -57.92
CA ASP A 487 54.42 68.81 -57.76
C ASP A 487 54.74 69.49 -59.09
N LYS A 488 54.00 70.56 -59.46
CA LYS A 488 54.44 71.53 -60.44
C LYS A 488 55.55 72.38 -59.88
N PRO A 489 56.64 72.65 -60.63
CA PRO A 489 57.77 73.44 -60.16
C PRO A 489 57.33 74.86 -59.79
N VAL A 490 57.76 75.31 -58.63
CA VAL A 490 57.61 76.67 -58.10
C VAL A 490 58.58 77.58 -58.82
N HIS A 491 58.06 78.69 -59.45
CA HIS A 491 58.84 79.86 -59.84
C HIS A 491 58.70 80.94 -58.72
N PRO A 492 59.80 81.59 -58.32
CA PRO A 492 59.78 82.57 -57.23
C PRO A 492 59.51 83.95 -57.79
N ASP A 493 58.56 84.67 -57.32
CA ASP A 493 58.63 86.14 -57.17
C ASP A 493 57.49 86.68 -56.24
N GLY A 494 57.83 87.29 -55.26
CA GLY A 494 57.84 88.67 -54.81
C GLY A 494 56.54 89.23 -54.20
N SER A 495 56.75 89.66 -52.95
CA SER A 495 56.18 90.83 -52.27
C SER A 495 54.72 90.76 -51.68
N SER A 496 54.82 90.79 -50.33
CA SER A 496 54.10 91.64 -49.40
C SER A 496 52.68 92.13 -49.59
N SER A 497 51.90 91.90 -48.64
CA SER A 497 51.40 92.97 -47.66
C SER A 497 50.18 92.42 -46.87
N ASP A 498 50.26 92.79 -45.59
CA ASP A 498 49.28 92.78 -44.55
C ASP A 498 47.80 92.96 -44.93
N ASN A 499 46.94 92.23 -44.26
CA ASN A 499 45.96 92.90 -43.42
C ASN A 499 45.13 91.93 -42.56
N GLU A 500 44.99 92.38 -41.30
CA GLU A 500 44.14 91.81 -40.25
C GLU A 500 42.63 91.77 -40.63
N GLY A 501 41.96 90.77 -40.21
CA GLY A 501 40.49 90.74 -40.25
C GLY A 501 39.93 89.69 -39.25
N LYS A 502 39.61 90.22 -38.05
CA LYS A 502 38.81 89.51 -37.05
C LYS A 502 37.49 89.02 -37.64
N GLY A 503 37.13 87.83 -37.29
CA GLY A 503 35.77 87.33 -37.57
C GLY A 503 35.43 86.04 -36.86
N SER A 504 34.84 86.23 -35.71
CA SER A 504 33.87 85.43 -34.92
C SER A 504 33.79 83.89 -35.15
N VAL A 505 33.98 83.27 -34.05
CA VAL A 505 33.63 81.89 -33.76
C VAL A 505 32.12 81.74 -33.81
N ASN A 506 31.60 80.90 -34.69
CA ASN A 506 30.27 80.36 -34.58
C ASN A 506 30.39 78.84 -34.41
N LEU A 507 30.02 78.37 -33.24
CA LEU A 507 29.80 76.97 -32.92
C LEU A 507 28.51 76.52 -33.61
N PRO A 508 28.50 75.43 -34.35
CA PRO A 508 27.24 74.80 -34.72
C PRO A 508 26.73 73.90 -33.63
N ASN A 509 25.54 74.17 -33.27
CA ASN A 509 24.61 73.43 -32.46
C ASN A 509 24.76 71.92 -32.59
N THR A 510 24.96 71.22 -31.48
CA THR A 510 24.75 69.80 -31.33
C THR A 510 23.28 69.48 -31.36
N GLY A 511 22.77 69.12 -32.53
CA GLY A 511 21.44 68.53 -32.66
C GLY A 511 21.58 67.02 -32.46
N ASN A 512 21.10 66.57 -31.34
CA ASN A 512 20.93 65.17 -31.03
C ASN A 512 19.65 64.68 -31.71
N PRO A 513 19.67 63.66 -32.59
CA PRO A 513 18.48 62.96 -32.93
C PRO A 513 18.49 61.56 -32.33
N LEU A 514 18.02 61.49 -31.10
CA LEU A 514 17.52 60.24 -30.57
C LEU A 514 16.10 60.06 -31.09
N VAL A 515 15.94 59.34 -32.16
CA VAL A 515 14.68 58.70 -32.52
C VAL A 515 14.96 57.22 -32.64
N MET A 516 14.97 56.56 -31.50
CA MET A 516 14.80 55.13 -31.42
C MET A 516 13.33 54.81 -31.65
N LEU A 517 13.00 54.32 -32.80
CA LEU A 517 11.71 53.71 -33.03
C LEU A 517 11.81 52.27 -32.57
N LEU A 518 11.59 52.05 -31.26
CA LEU A 518 11.39 50.73 -30.66
C LEU A 518 9.97 50.31 -30.96
N LEU A 519 9.74 49.52 -31.99
CA LEU A 519 8.53 48.76 -32.16
C LEU A 519 8.59 47.50 -31.31
N CYS A 520 8.36 47.68 -30.01
CA CYS A 520 7.97 46.56 -29.15
C CYS A 520 6.51 46.22 -29.45
N ILE A 521 6.28 45.10 -30.10
CA ILE A 521 4.96 44.47 -30.12
C ILE A 521 4.76 43.86 -28.73
N LEU A 522 4.16 44.59 -27.82
CA LEU A 522 3.60 44.09 -26.58
C LEU A 522 2.30 43.36 -26.93
N SER A 523 2.36 42.04 -27.00
CA SER A 523 1.17 41.22 -26.86
C SER A 523 0.83 41.13 -25.36
N VAL A 524 -0.01 42.06 -24.89
CA VAL A 524 -0.63 42.00 -23.56
C VAL A 524 -1.68 40.92 -23.59
N ILE A 525 -1.35 39.77 -23.02
CA ILE A 525 -2.37 38.79 -22.65
C ILE A 525 -2.91 39.18 -21.27
N PHE A 526 -4.14 39.72 -21.28
CA PHE A 526 -4.95 39.91 -20.10
C PHE A 526 -5.35 38.55 -19.56
N VAL A 527 -4.72 38.10 -18.47
CA VAL A 527 -5.28 37.02 -17.63
C VAL A 527 -6.19 37.68 -16.60
N GLY A 528 -7.50 37.62 -16.91
CA GLY A 528 -8.53 38.08 -16.00
C GLY A 528 -8.60 37.18 -14.74
N SER A 529 -8.27 37.77 -13.62
CA SER A 529 -8.55 37.25 -12.28
C SER A 529 -10.06 37.12 -12.07
N ARG A 530 -10.59 35.89 -12.12
CA ARG A 530 -11.94 35.60 -11.58
C ARG A 530 -11.77 35.01 -10.18
N LYS A 531 -11.96 35.86 -9.17
CA LYS A 531 -12.33 35.43 -7.84
C LYS A 531 -13.68 34.72 -7.91
N ARG A 532 -13.75 33.46 -7.57
CA ARG A 532 -14.97 32.82 -7.12
C ARG A 532 -14.90 32.59 -5.61
N LYS A 533 -15.81 33.31 -4.93
CA LYS A 533 -16.28 32.96 -3.59
C LYS A 533 -17.17 31.72 -3.71
N LEU A 534 -16.88 30.69 -2.96
CA LEU A 534 -17.80 29.94 -2.07
C LEU A 534 -16.99 28.78 -1.49
#